data_1741b401ffb5a1cdb38eca3111891a66
#
_entry.id   1741b401ffb5a1cdb38eca3111891a66
#
_cell.length_a   1.000
_cell.length_b   1.000
_cell.length_c   1.000
_cell.angle_alpha   90.00
_cell.angle_beta   90.00
_cell.angle_gamma   90.00
#
_symmetry.space_group_name_H-M   'P 1'
#
loop_
_entity.id
_entity.type
_entity.pdbx_description
1 polymer ?
#
loop_
_entity_poly.entity_id
_entity_poly.type
_entity_poly.pdbx_seq_one_letter_code
_entity_poly.pdbx_strand_id
1 'polypeptide(L)'
;MKFQAQDVLELPKFKTALEYRNRLTFGIAKLDSILDLHLEDMIGIFGETRYTNALVTRLIVRSLMPHKHGGFDAEKVIVIDLDNSSNLHLSVDFARYYGMDLNRVIENVLVSRQFKNYQLINAIHYELPKRVQIHKPKVIVISGLVDQFLQEPNIDIDEFESLTIQIVTALHKIKDVLIILTSRFGDNKMEFPALSKIIEIRAKKELDETKLNLSIYNNGRLNRISMMETDITN
;
A
#
# COMPACT_ATOMS: atom_id res chain seq x y z
N MET A 1 -2.59 0.32 -48.55
CA MET A 1 -1.70 -0.45 -47.65
C MET A 1 -1.43 0.42 -46.44
N LYS A 2 -2.15 0.19 -45.33
CA LYS A 2 -1.97 0.96 -44.09
C LYS A 2 -0.98 0.17 -43.23
N PHE A 3 0.18 0.73 -42.98
CA PHE A 3 1.14 0.20 -42.00
C PHE A 3 0.51 0.32 -40.61
N GLN A 4 0.31 -0.81 -39.93
CA GLN A 4 0.00 -0.88 -38.53
C GLN A 4 1.25 -0.45 -37.76
N ALA A 5 1.05 0.40 -36.77
CA ALA A 5 2.10 0.80 -35.85
C ALA A 5 2.69 -0.46 -35.19
N GLN A 6 3.98 -0.69 -35.40
CA GLN A 6 4.75 -1.74 -34.79
C GLN A 6 4.75 -1.49 -33.29
N ASP A 7 4.41 -2.53 -32.51
CA ASP A 7 4.71 -2.60 -31.07
C ASP A 7 6.19 -2.29 -30.87
N VAL A 8 6.46 -1.13 -30.33
CA VAL A 8 7.82 -0.77 -29.90
C VAL A 8 8.12 -1.68 -28.73
N LEU A 9 8.87 -2.76 -28.98
CA LEU A 9 9.47 -3.57 -27.92
C LEU A 9 10.33 -2.64 -27.06
N GLU A 10 9.79 -2.23 -25.91
CA GLU A 10 10.60 -1.53 -24.90
C GLU A 10 11.76 -2.44 -24.51
N LEU A 11 12.97 -2.00 -24.81
CA LEU A 11 14.17 -2.67 -24.35
C LEU A 11 14.16 -2.76 -22.82
N PRO A 12 14.56 -3.89 -22.23
CA PRO A 12 14.62 -4.02 -20.80
C PRO A 12 15.49 -2.92 -20.20
N LYS A 13 14.92 -2.12 -19.29
CA LYS A 13 15.68 -1.08 -18.58
C LYS A 13 16.74 -1.75 -17.74
N PHE A 14 18.00 -1.43 -17.97
CA PHE A 14 19.10 -1.88 -17.12
C PHE A 14 18.94 -1.23 -15.74
N LYS A 15 18.80 -2.07 -14.70
CA LYS A 15 18.76 -1.64 -13.30
C LYS A 15 20.10 -1.95 -12.65
N THR A 16 20.56 -1.07 -11.78
CA THR A 16 21.77 -1.33 -10.99
C THR A 16 21.51 -2.43 -9.96
N ALA A 17 22.56 -3.09 -9.47
CA ALA A 17 22.43 -4.06 -8.38
C ALA A 17 21.82 -3.44 -7.10
N LEU A 18 22.01 -2.11 -6.92
CA LEU A 18 21.45 -1.37 -5.81
C LEU A 18 19.92 -1.21 -5.94
N GLU A 19 19.41 -0.96 -7.15
CA GLU A 19 17.96 -0.89 -7.43
C GLU A 19 17.28 -2.24 -7.19
N TYR A 20 17.95 -3.36 -7.53
CA TYR A 20 17.45 -4.70 -7.19
C TYR A 20 17.47 -4.98 -5.68
N ARG A 21 18.39 -4.39 -4.91
CA ARG A 21 18.47 -4.53 -3.46
C ARG A 21 17.38 -3.75 -2.71
N ASN A 22 16.92 -2.62 -3.26
CA ASN A 22 16.00 -1.69 -2.60
C ASN A 22 14.55 -1.87 -3.05
N ARG A 23 14.11 -3.11 -3.25
CA ARG A 23 12.72 -3.42 -3.56
C ARG A 23 12.04 -4.15 -2.40
N LEU A 24 10.78 -3.79 -2.14
CA LEU A 24 9.91 -4.55 -1.27
C LEU A 24 9.06 -5.52 -2.11
N THR A 25 9.00 -6.76 -1.68
CA THR A 25 8.20 -7.80 -2.32
C THR A 25 7.04 -8.21 -1.42
N PHE A 26 5.94 -8.68 -2.02
CA PHE A 26 4.79 -9.21 -1.28
C PHE A 26 5.09 -10.60 -0.69
N GLY A 27 6.08 -11.33 -1.20
CA GLY A 27 6.29 -12.74 -0.92
C GLY A 27 5.21 -13.62 -1.56
N ILE A 28 4.59 -13.13 -2.62
CA ILE A 28 3.58 -13.81 -3.44
C ILE A 28 4.10 -13.78 -4.87
N ALA A 29 4.58 -14.92 -5.37
CA ALA A 29 5.29 -15.00 -6.64
C ALA A 29 4.54 -14.35 -7.82
N LYS A 30 3.20 -14.52 -7.88
CA LYS A 30 2.36 -13.91 -8.92
C LYS A 30 2.36 -12.39 -8.86
N LEU A 31 2.31 -11.79 -7.66
CA LEU A 31 2.38 -10.33 -7.49
C LEU A 31 3.79 -9.82 -7.74
N ASP A 32 4.79 -10.48 -7.18
CA ASP A 32 6.19 -10.08 -7.28
C ASP A 32 6.76 -10.18 -8.69
N SER A 33 6.10 -10.93 -9.60
CA SER A 33 6.46 -10.98 -11.02
C SER A 33 5.94 -9.78 -11.84
N ILE A 34 4.94 -9.05 -11.31
CA ILE A 34 4.27 -7.95 -12.03
C ILE A 34 4.60 -6.60 -11.39
N LEU A 35 4.80 -6.58 -10.07
CA LEU A 35 4.87 -5.36 -9.29
C LEU A 35 6.10 -5.34 -8.39
N ASP A 36 6.99 -4.41 -8.68
CA ASP A 36 8.11 -4.04 -7.82
C ASP A 36 7.72 -2.80 -7.00
N LEU A 37 7.92 -2.82 -5.69
CA LEU A 37 7.73 -1.67 -4.82
C LEU A 37 9.07 -1.10 -4.40
N HIS A 38 9.23 0.20 -4.58
CA HIS A 38 10.45 0.92 -4.26
C HIS A 38 10.18 2.03 -3.24
N LEU A 39 11.24 2.54 -2.62
CA LEU A 39 11.17 3.80 -1.89
C LEU A 39 10.77 4.91 -2.86
N GLU A 40 10.03 5.92 -2.37
CA GLU A 40 9.39 7.00 -3.15
C GLU A 40 8.18 6.60 -3.99
N ASP A 41 7.83 5.31 -4.08
CA ASP A 41 6.53 4.93 -4.64
C ASP A 41 5.39 5.38 -3.70
N MET A 42 4.31 5.84 -4.29
CA MET A 42 3.02 6.00 -3.61
C MET A 42 2.03 5.06 -4.29
N ILE A 43 1.50 4.10 -3.53
CA ILE A 43 0.63 3.04 -4.05
C ILE A 43 -0.73 3.05 -3.37
N GLY A 44 -1.77 2.66 -4.13
CA GLY A 44 -3.11 2.40 -3.62
C GLY A 44 -3.42 0.91 -3.58
N ILE A 45 -3.98 0.42 -2.48
CA ILE A 45 -4.50 -0.94 -2.35
C ILE A 45 -5.97 -0.83 -1.96
N PHE A 46 -6.86 -1.17 -2.88
CA PHE A 46 -8.30 -0.95 -2.75
C PHE A 46 -9.07 -2.25 -2.80
N GLY A 47 -10.12 -2.36 -1.99
CA GLY A 47 -10.96 -3.55 -1.94
C GLY A 47 -11.59 -3.78 -0.56
N GLU A 48 -12.12 -4.97 -0.33
CA GLU A 48 -12.64 -5.33 0.98
C GLU A 48 -11.55 -5.27 2.05
N THR A 49 -11.85 -4.64 3.19
CA THR A 49 -10.91 -4.39 4.30
C THR A 49 -10.12 -5.64 4.73
N ARG A 50 -10.77 -6.81 4.70
CA ARG A 50 -10.12 -8.08 5.05
C ARG A 50 -8.89 -8.37 4.19
N TYR A 51 -9.00 -8.19 2.87
CA TYR A 51 -7.93 -8.53 1.92
C TYR A 51 -6.90 -7.43 1.80
N THR A 52 -7.35 -6.17 1.79
CA THR A 52 -6.45 -5.02 1.78
C THR A 52 -5.58 -5.02 3.02
N ASN A 53 -6.17 -5.25 4.20
CA ASN A 53 -5.45 -5.32 5.47
C ASN A 53 -4.45 -6.49 5.51
N ALA A 54 -4.84 -7.67 5.01
CA ALA A 54 -3.93 -8.82 4.95
C ALA A 54 -2.70 -8.50 4.06
N LEU A 55 -2.92 -7.93 2.87
CA LEU A 55 -1.84 -7.60 1.96
C LEU A 55 -0.93 -6.49 2.51
N VAL A 56 -1.52 -5.46 3.13
CA VAL A 56 -0.77 -4.37 3.76
C VAL A 56 0.02 -4.85 4.98
N THR A 57 -0.61 -5.66 5.84
CA THR A 57 0.08 -6.21 7.02
C THR A 57 1.27 -7.08 6.62
N ARG A 58 1.12 -7.86 5.55
CA ARG A 58 2.22 -8.63 4.95
C ARG A 58 3.36 -7.70 4.51
N LEU A 59 3.06 -6.60 3.81
CA LEU A 59 4.06 -5.62 3.38
C LEU A 59 4.75 -4.94 4.58
N ILE A 60 3.99 -4.59 5.63
CA ILE A 60 4.55 -4.03 6.87
C ILE A 60 5.58 -4.99 7.47
N VAL A 61 5.22 -6.25 7.67
CA VAL A 61 6.13 -7.25 8.25
C VAL A 61 7.34 -7.48 7.35
N ARG A 62 7.11 -7.63 6.04
CA ARG A 62 8.20 -7.85 5.09
C ARG A 62 9.14 -6.66 4.96
N SER A 63 8.65 -5.44 5.15
CA SER A 63 9.52 -4.25 5.10
C SER A 63 10.60 -4.25 6.20
N LEU A 64 10.32 -4.89 7.33
CA LEU A 64 11.27 -5.08 8.44
C LEU A 64 12.29 -6.21 8.17
N MET A 65 12.07 -7.03 7.15
CA MET A 65 12.99 -8.11 6.78
C MET A 65 14.24 -7.54 6.08
N PRO A 66 15.37 -8.27 6.15
CA PRO A 66 16.58 -7.92 5.40
C PRO A 66 16.35 -7.88 3.87
N HIS A 67 17.11 -7.05 3.17
CA HIS A 67 17.05 -6.91 1.71
C HIS A 67 17.17 -8.25 0.95
N LYS A 68 18.01 -9.18 1.44
CA LYS A 68 18.18 -10.52 0.83
C LYS A 68 16.90 -11.36 0.81
N HIS A 69 15.91 -11.01 1.63
CA HIS A 69 14.60 -11.65 1.69
C HIS A 69 13.49 -10.79 1.05
N GLY A 70 13.85 -9.75 0.30
CA GLY A 70 12.93 -8.85 -0.37
C GLY A 70 12.25 -7.85 0.55
N GLY A 71 12.91 -7.47 1.65
CA GLY A 71 12.50 -6.40 2.56
C GLY A 71 13.34 -5.14 2.37
N PHE A 72 13.02 -4.10 3.15
CA PHE A 72 13.79 -2.85 3.18
C PHE A 72 14.79 -2.78 4.33
N ASP A 73 14.85 -3.80 5.18
CA ASP A 73 15.56 -3.77 6.47
C ASP A 73 15.18 -2.53 7.28
N ALA A 74 13.89 -2.22 7.27
CA ALA A 74 13.35 -1.03 7.92
C ALA A 74 13.52 -1.11 9.43
N GLU A 75 13.97 -0.01 10.03
CA GLU A 75 14.01 0.11 11.49
C GLU A 75 12.64 0.47 12.05
N LYS A 76 11.86 1.27 11.31
CA LYS A 76 10.51 1.68 11.73
C LYS A 76 9.56 1.71 10.54
N VAL A 77 8.28 1.43 10.85
CA VAL A 77 7.12 1.60 9.97
C VAL A 77 6.11 2.49 10.70
N ILE A 78 5.49 3.43 10.01
CA ILE A 78 4.42 4.27 10.54
C ILE A 78 3.09 3.83 9.92
N VAL A 79 2.07 3.62 10.75
CA VAL A 79 0.71 3.31 10.33
C VAL A 79 -0.24 4.36 10.90
N ILE A 80 -0.93 5.07 10.02
CA ILE A 80 -2.06 5.94 10.35
C ILE A 80 -3.32 5.15 10.05
N ASP A 81 -3.96 4.65 11.11
CA ASP A 81 -5.08 3.71 11.05
C ASP A 81 -6.39 4.45 11.27
N LEU A 82 -7.05 4.85 10.17
CA LEU A 82 -8.26 5.68 10.21
C LEU A 82 -9.54 4.84 10.34
N ASP A 83 -9.52 3.61 9.85
CA ASP A 83 -10.66 2.71 9.84
C ASP A 83 -10.59 1.61 10.92
N ASN A 84 -9.61 1.69 11.83
CA ASN A 84 -9.33 0.69 12.86
C ASN A 84 -9.13 -0.74 12.29
N SER A 85 -8.62 -0.83 11.08
CA SER A 85 -8.41 -2.10 10.39
C SER A 85 -7.09 -2.80 10.76
N SER A 86 -6.14 -2.08 11.36
CA SER A 86 -4.83 -2.63 11.75
C SER A 86 -4.98 -3.79 12.72
N ASN A 87 -4.53 -4.96 12.29
CA ASN A 87 -4.65 -6.20 13.04
C ASN A 87 -3.28 -6.70 13.53
N LEU A 88 -2.99 -6.47 14.81
CA LEU A 88 -1.74 -6.90 15.43
C LEU A 88 -1.57 -8.44 15.41
N HIS A 89 -2.66 -9.20 15.55
CA HIS A 89 -2.59 -10.66 15.50
C HIS A 89 -2.09 -11.14 14.14
N LEU A 90 -2.60 -10.55 13.06
CA LEU A 90 -2.17 -10.87 11.72
C LEU A 90 -0.68 -10.51 11.49
N SER A 91 -0.19 -9.42 12.10
CA SER A 91 1.23 -9.07 12.07
C SER A 91 2.10 -10.13 12.76
N VAL A 92 1.61 -10.67 13.88
CA VAL A 92 2.27 -11.76 14.62
C VAL A 92 2.28 -13.05 13.80
N ASP A 93 1.18 -13.38 13.12
CA ASP A 93 1.08 -14.59 12.29
C ASP A 93 2.03 -14.51 11.10
N PHE A 94 2.10 -13.38 10.42
CA PHE A 94 3.09 -13.17 9.34
C PHE A 94 4.53 -13.16 9.86
N ALA A 95 4.79 -12.58 11.05
CA ALA A 95 6.12 -12.63 11.63
C ALA A 95 6.57 -14.09 11.89
N ARG A 96 5.67 -14.92 12.44
CA ARG A 96 5.93 -16.36 12.63
C ARG A 96 6.14 -17.08 11.30
N TYR A 97 5.28 -16.82 10.32
CA TYR A 97 5.39 -17.40 8.98
C TYR A 97 6.75 -17.12 8.33
N TYR A 98 7.25 -15.90 8.49
CA TYR A 98 8.58 -15.51 7.98
C TYR A 98 9.75 -15.81 8.90
N GLY A 99 9.52 -16.43 10.06
CA GLY A 99 10.57 -16.74 11.04
C GLY A 99 11.23 -15.50 11.65
N MET A 100 10.48 -14.40 11.79
CA MET A 100 10.96 -13.15 12.37
C MET A 100 10.78 -13.13 13.88
N ASP A 101 11.66 -12.39 14.57
CA ASP A 101 11.45 -12.06 15.98
C ASP A 101 10.19 -11.19 16.13
N LEU A 102 9.25 -11.64 16.97
CA LEU A 102 8.00 -10.95 17.24
C LEU A 102 8.21 -9.56 17.83
N ASN A 103 9.20 -9.42 18.73
CA ASN A 103 9.52 -8.14 19.34
C ASN A 103 9.93 -7.13 18.28
N ARG A 104 10.70 -7.56 17.24
CA ARG A 104 11.07 -6.69 16.14
C ARG A 104 9.86 -6.10 15.42
N VAL A 105 8.77 -6.86 15.28
CA VAL A 105 7.55 -6.35 14.64
C VAL A 105 6.79 -5.42 15.59
N ILE A 106 6.58 -5.84 16.85
CA ILE A 106 5.76 -5.11 17.82
C ILE A 106 6.41 -3.75 18.16
N GLU A 107 7.72 -3.69 18.35
CA GLU A 107 8.44 -2.48 18.75
C GLU A 107 8.70 -1.51 17.59
N ASN A 108 8.64 -1.99 16.34
CA ASN A 108 9.02 -1.19 15.18
C ASN A 108 7.85 -0.75 14.29
N VAL A 109 6.64 -1.20 14.57
CA VAL A 109 5.42 -0.70 13.91
C VAL A 109 4.73 0.32 14.80
N LEU A 110 4.84 1.60 14.43
CA LEU A 110 4.25 2.73 15.14
C LEU A 110 2.85 2.98 14.60
N VAL A 111 1.81 2.77 15.41
CA VAL A 111 0.42 2.93 15.00
C VAL A 111 -0.18 4.17 15.65
N SER A 112 -0.82 5.02 14.84
CA SER A 112 -1.63 6.15 15.30
C SER A 112 -3.08 5.97 14.85
N ARG A 113 -4.03 6.20 15.75
CA ARG A 113 -5.47 6.01 15.55
C ARG A 113 -6.26 7.24 15.98
N GLN A 114 -7.55 7.26 15.66
CA GLN A 114 -8.53 8.25 16.15
C GLN A 114 -8.31 9.68 15.61
N PHE A 115 -8.36 9.84 14.30
CA PHE A 115 -8.36 11.16 13.67
C PHE A 115 -9.77 11.57 13.26
N LYS A 116 -10.14 12.82 13.56
CA LYS A 116 -11.19 13.54 12.83
C LYS A 116 -10.57 14.18 11.59
N ASN A 117 -11.38 14.47 10.55
CA ASN A 117 -10.86 14.93 9.25
C ASN A 117 -9.86 16.09 9.34
N TYR A 118 -10.16 17.14 10.11
CA TYR A 118 -9.23 18.26 10.32
C TYR A 118 -7.98 17.89 11.11
N GLN A 119 -8.09 16.93 12.04
CA GLN A 119 -6.93 16.42 12.78
C GLN A 119 -6.02 15.60 11.86
N LEU A 120 -6.59 14.88 10.90
CA LEU A 120 -5.85 14.12 9.91
C LEU A 120 -5.00 15.05 9.04
N ILE A 121 -5.58 16.14 8.53
CA ILE A 121 -4.85 17.12 7.74
C ILE A 121 -3.68 17.71 8.53
N ASN A 122 -3.92 18.13 9.77
CA ASN A 122 -2.87 18.62 10.65
C ASN A 122 -1.81 17.54 10.93
N ALA A 123 -2.22 16.31 11.16
CA ALA A 123 -1.31 15.21 11.39
C ALA A 123 -0.40 14.97 10.17
N ILE A 124 -0.96 14.98 8.97
CA ILE A 124 -0.19 14.75 7.74
C ILE A 124 0.73 15.94 7.40
N HIS A 125 0.26 17.18 7.58
CA HIS A 125 1.05 18.35 7.22
C HIS A 125 2.15 18.70 8.24
N TYR A 126 1.90 18.47 9.53
CA TYR A 126 2.78 18.99 10.59
C TYR A 126 3.40 17.89 11.46
N GLU A 127 2.63 16.86 11.84
CA GLU A 127 3.15 15.85 12.75
C GLU A 127 3.90 14.73 12.01
N LEU A 128 3.37 14.26 10.89
CA LEU A 128 4.00 13.19 10.12
C LEU A 128 5.42 13.55 9.66
N PRO A 129 5.71 14.76 9.11
CA PRO A 129 7.06 15.14 8.75
C PRO A 129 8.04 15.12 9.93
N LYS A 130 7.61 15.56 11.12
CA LYS A 130 8.44 15.49 12.34
C LYS A 130 8.72 14.03 12.73
N ARG A 131 7.69 13.16 12.68
CA ARG A 131 7.84 11.73 12.97
C ARG A 131 8.77 11.04 11.98
N VAL A 132 8.69 11.41 10.70
CA VAL A 132 9.59 10.89 9.67
C VAL A 132 11.04 11.28 9.96
N GLN A 133 11.31 12.51 10.36
CA GLN A 133 12.66 12.96 10.75
C GLN A 133 13.21 12.19 11.95
N ILE A 134 12.38 11.94 12.97
CA ILE A 134 12.78 11.26 14.20
C ILE A 134 12.98 9.76 13.96
N HIS A 135 12.02 9.11 13.32
CA HIS A 135 11.96 7.65 13.24
C HIS A 135 12.54 7.07 11.94
N LYS A 136 12.74 7.90 10.91
CA LYS A 136 13.26 7.51 9.59
C LYS A 136 12.60 6.24 9.03
N PRO A 137 11.25 6.18 9.00
CA PRO A 137 10.54 5.01 8.53
C PRO A 137 10.86 4.75 7.07
N LYS A 138 10.81 3.49 6.63
CA LYS A 138 10.90 3.12 5.21
C LYS A 138 9.53 2.89 4.58
N VAL A 139 8.51 2.70 5.41
CA VAL A 139 7.11 2.53 4.96
C VAL A 139 6.19 3.38 5.82
N ILE A 140 5.27 4.07 5.17
CA ILE A 140 4.15 4.75 5.79
C ILE A 140 2.87 4.16 5.20
N VAL A 141 1.95 3.74 6.06
CA VAL A 141 0.62 3.26 5.68
C VAL A 141 -0.42 4.25 6.18
N ILE A 142 -1.39 4.58 5.33
CA ILE A 142 -2.59 5.32 5.71
C ILE A 142 -3.78 4.47 5.29
N SER A 143 -4.42 3.84 6.29
CA SER A 143 -5.56 2.95 6.03
C SER A 143 -6.88 3.68 6.16
N GLY A 144 -7.83 3.36 5.26
CA GLY A 144 -9.18 3.89 5.28
C GLY A 144 -9.28 5.38 4.93
N LEU A 145 -8.36 5.94 4.15
CA LEU A 145 -8.32 7.38 3.86
C LEU A 145 -9.63 7.88 3.25
N VAL A 146 -10.14 7.23 2.23
CA VAL A 146 -11.41 7.60 1.57
C VAL A 146 -12.60 7.32 2.48
N ASP A 147 -12.58 6.16 3.14
CA ASP A 147 -13.68 5.73 4.01
C ASP A 147 -13.91 6.73 5.14
N GLN A 148 -12.84 7.32 5.68
CA GLN A 148 -12.90 8.33 6.73
C GLN A 148 -13.69 9.56 6.29
N PHE A 149 -13.46 10.05 5.07
CA PHE A 149 -14.16 11.22 4.55
C PHE A 149 -15.61 10.91 4.17
N LEU A 150 -15.87 9.75 3.57
CA LEU A 150 -17.22 9.35 3.16
C LEU A 150 -18.17 9.09 4.35
N GLN A 151 -17.64 8.91 5.56
CA GLN A 151 -18.45 8.78 6.78
C GLN A 151 -18.93 10.12 7.32
N GLU A 152 -18.42 11.23 6.84
CA GLU A 152 -18.86 12.57 7.27
C GLU A 152 -20.11 13.00 6.48
N PRO A 153 -21.27 13.19 7.15
CA PRO A 153 -22.55 13.42 6.46
C PRO A 153 -22.64 14.77 5.73
N ASN A 154 -21.70 15.69 5.96
CA ASN A 154 -21.76 17.06 5.44
C ASN A 154 -20.59 17.40 4.51
N ILE A 155 -19.74 16.46 4.14
CA ILE A 155 -18.68 16.70 3.16
C ILE A 155 -19.29 16.65 1.75
N ASP A 156 -19.12 17.70 0.97
CA ASP A 156 -19.43 17.66 -0.45
C ASP A 156 -18.26 17.06 -1.27
N ILE A 157 -18.54 16.73 -2.52
CA ILE A 157 -17.56 16.07 -3.40
C ILE A 157 -16.35 16.99 -3.65
N ASP A 158 -16.58 18.30 -3.84
CA ASP A 158 -15.52 19.25 -4.16
C ASP A 158 -14.59 19.47 -2.96
N GLU A 159 -15.17 19.54 -1.74
CA GLU A 159 -14.40 19.61 -0.50
C GLU A 159 -13.58 18.34 -0.32
N PHE A 160 -14.17 17.17 -0.53
CA PHE A 160 -13.48 15.90 -0.43
C PHE A 160 -12.30 15.80 -1.41
N GLU A 161 -12.48 16.15 -2.69
CA GLU A 161 -11.42 16.16 -3.68
C GLU A 161 -10.29 17.13 -3.28
N SER A 162 -10.65 18.34 -2.83
CA SER A 162 -9.69 19.33 -2.37
C SER A 162 -8.83 18.81 -1.21
N LEU A 163 -9.44 18.19 -0.20
CA LEU A 163 -8.75 17.61 0.94
C LEU A 163 -7.84 16.45 0.54
N THR A 164 -8.31 15.59 -0.35
CA THR A 164 -7.52 14.47 -0.87
C THR A 164 -6.28 14.96 -1.62
N ILE A 165 -6.43 15.98 -2.49
CA ILE A 165 -5.31 16.58 -3.20
C ILE A 165 -4.29 17.20 -2.23
N GLN A 166 -4.74 17.89 -1.18
CA GLN A 166 -3.86 18.46 -0.17
C GLN A 166 -3.05 17.38 0.55
N ILE A 167 -3.71 16.30 0.98
CA ILE A 167 -3.07 15.17 1.65
C ILE A 167 -2.02 14.53 0.74
N VAL A 168 -2.39 14.16 -0.48
CA VAL A 168 -1.50 13.52 -1.44
C VAL A 168 -0.31 14.41 -1.77
N THR A 169 -0.54 15.71 -1.95
CA THR A 169 0.52 16.70 -2.20
C THR A 169 1.49 16.79 -1.02
N ALA A 170 1.00 16.73 0.22
CA ALA A 170 1.85 16.73 1.40
C ALA A 170 2.68 15.44 1.50
N LEU A 171 2.09 14.30 1.20
CA LEU A 171 2.75 13.00 1.21
C LEU A 171 3.87 12.92 0.16
N HIS A 172 3.69 13.48 -1.03
CA HIS A 172 4.73 13.51 -2.08
C HIS A 172 6.00 14.28 -1.69
N LYS A 173 5.94 15.13 -0.67
CA LYS A 173 7.12 15.83 -0.15
C LYS A 173 8.00 14.95 0.73
N ILE A 174 7.49 13.82 1.19
CA ILE A 174 8.24 12.86 2.01
C ILE A 174 9.09 12.01 1.08
N LYS A 175 10.40 11.98 1.31
CA LYS A 175 11.38 11.27 0.49
C LYS A 175 11.91 10.03 1.18
N ASP A 176 12.47 9.10 0.39
CA ASP A 176 13.07 7.84 0.87
C ASP A 176 12.08 6.93 1.62
N VAL A 177 10.79 7.00 1.30
CA VAL A 177 9.71 6.25 1.95
C VAL A 177 8.74 5.69 0.91
N LEU A 178 8.34 4.44 1.06
CA LEU A 178 7.19 3.87 0.37
C LEU A 178 5.91 4.28 1.11
N ILE A 179 4.96 4.88 0.39
CA ILE A 179 3.66 5.27 0.94
C ILE A 179 2.57 4.34 0.40
N ILE A 180 1.78 3.78 1.31
CA ILE A 180 0.68 2.87 0.99
C ILE A 180 -0.62 3.49 1.47
N LEU A 181 -1.55 3.73 0.55
CA LEU A 181 -2.90 4.18 0.85
C LEU A 181 -3.88 3.02 0.69
N THR A 182 -4.81 2.85 1.62
CA THR A 182 -5.88 1.87 1.47
C THR A 182 -7.25 2.49 1.61
N SER A 183 -8.23 1.88 0.96
CA SER A 183 -9.65 2.17 1.12
C SER A 183 -10.52 1.01 0.65
N ARG A 184 -11.77 1.00 1.07
CA ARG A 184 -12.79 0.14 0.47
C ARG A 184 -13.13 0.64 -0.92
N PHE A 185 -13.66 -0.24 -1.76
CA PHE A 185 -14.27 0.19 -2.99
C PHE A 185 -15.57 0.94 -2.68
N GLY A 186 -15.60 2.24 -3.06
CA GLY A 186 -16.85 2.88 -3.41
C GLY A 186 -17.09 2.73 -4.92
N ASP A 187 -18.34 2.72 -5.38
CA ASP A 187 -18.70 2.73 -6.81
C ASP A 187 -18.21 4.00 -7.54
N ASN A 188 -17.74 4.98 -6.82
CA ASN A 188 -17.13 6.19 -7.33
C ASN A 188 -15.67 5.89 -7.63
N LYS A 189 -15.32 5.82 -8.93
CA LYS A 189 -13.94 5.80 -9.41
C LYS A 189 -13.26 7.11 -9.01
N MET A 190 -12.71 7.12 -7.80
CA MET A 190 -11.83 8.21 -7.43
C MET A 190 -10.52 8.02 -8.16
N GLU A 191 -10.25 8.92 -9.04
CA GLU A 191 -8.94 9.04 -9.64
C GLU A 191 -7.99 9.63 -8.59
N PHE A 192 -7.06 8.83 -8.11
CA PHE A 192 -5.90 9.33 -7.37
C PHE A 192 -4.77 9.58 -8.39
N PRO A 193 -4.70 10.76 -9.02
CA PRO A 193 -3.80 11.00 -10.14
C PRO A 193 -2.31 10.91 -9.76
N ALA A 194 -2.03 10.85 -8.47
CA ALA A 194 -0.68 10.82 -7.93
C ALA A 194 -0.16 9.43 -7.57
N LEU A 195 -0.98 8.37 -7.72
CA LEU A 195 -0.54 7.01 -7.42
C LEU A 195 0.21 6.42 -8.61
N SER A 196 1.44 5.99 -8.39
CA SER A 196 2.25 5.32 -9.41
C SER A 196 1.77 3.90 -9.68
N LYS A 197 1.16 3.27 -8.68
CA LYS A 197 0.70 1.88 -8.73
C LYS A 197 -0.61 1.73 -7.97
N ILE A 198 -1.52 0.93 -8.51
CA ILE A 198 -2.81 0.64 -7.88
C ILE A 198 -3.07 -0.87 -7.93
N ILE A 199 -3.52 -1.44 -6.82
CA ILE A 199 -4.00 -2.81 -6.71
C ILE A 199 -5.46 -2.75 -6.29
N GLU A 200 -6.34 -3.23 -7.15
CA GLU A 200 -7.75 -3.42 -6.85
C GLU A 200 -8.01 -4.90 -6.60
N ILE A 201 -8.61 -5.23 -5.45
CA ILE A 201 -8.90 -6.59 -5.03
C ILE A 201 -10.41 -6.79 -5.01
N ARG A 202 -10.93 -7.70 -5.82
CA ARG A 202 -12.33 -8.11 -5.84
C ARG A 202 -12.46 -9.58 -5.51
N ALA A 203 -13.21 -9.88 -4.45
CA ALA A 203 -13.49 -11.25 -4.05
C ALA A 203 -14.65 -11.81 -4.87
N LYS A 204 -14.54 -13.08 -5.28
CA LYS A 204 -15.62 -13.87 -5.87
C LYS A 204 -15.72 -15.17 -5.11
N LYS A 205 -16.85 -15.38 -4.46
CA LYS A 205 -17.12 -16.63 -3.76
C LYS A 205 -17.56 -17.71 -4.77
N GLU A 206 -16.85 -18.84 -4.81
CA GLU A 206 -17.15 -19.99 -5.66
C GLU A 206 -17.28 -21.25 -4.79
N LEU A 207 -18.51 -21.69 -4.51
CA LEU A 207 -18.79 -22.84 -3.63
C LEU A 207 -18.14 -22.66 -2.25
N ASP A 208 -17.13 -23.46 -1.93
CA ASP A 208 -16.43 -23.48 -0.64
C ASP A 208 -15.13 -22.65 -0.64
N GLU A 209 -14.76 -22.04 -1.77
CA GLU A 209 -13.51 -21.29 -1.92
C GLU A 209 -13.78 -19.82 -2.30
N THR A 210 -12.90 -18.95 -1.84
CA THR A 210 -12.91 -17.54 -2.24
C THR A 210 -11.77 -17.27 -3.20
N LYS A 211 -12.11 -16.84 -4.40
CA LYS A 211 -11.16 -16.42 -5.43
C LYS A 211 -11.04 -14.92 -5.45
N LEU A 212 -9.82 -14.43 -5.45
CA LEU A 212 -9.52 -13.01 -5.53
C LEU A 212 -9.08 -12.65 -6.94
N ASN A 213 -9.77 -11.70 -7.55
CA ASN A 213 -9.40 -11.12 -8.83
C ASN A 213 -8.73 -9.77 -8.56
N LEU A 214 -7.47 -9.63 -8.96
CA LEU A 214 -6.70 -8.41 -8.79
C LEU A 214 -6.52 -7.72 -10.12
N SER A 215 -6.85 -6.44 -10.16
CA SER A 215 -6.50 -5.52 -11.24
C SER A 215 -5.33 -4.67 -10.78
N ILE A 216 -4.19 -4.79 -11.44
CA ILE A 216 -2.94 -4.14 -11.05
C ILE A 216 -2.58 -3.12 -12.11
N TYR A 217 -2.63 -1.86 -11.74
CA TYR A 217 -2.17 -0.74 -12.58
C TYR A 217 -0.73 -0.40 -12.15
N ASN A 218 0.19 -0.48 -13.09
CA ASN A 218 1.60 -0.18 -12.87
C ASN A 218 2.10 0.69 -14.01
N ASN A 219 2.35 1.97 -13.74
CA ASN A 219 2.82 2.96 -14.72
C ASN A 219 2.00 2.95 -16.02
N GLY A 220 0.67 2.99 -15.90
CA GLY A 220 -0.27 3.00 -17.04
C GLY A 220 -0.55 1.64 -17.69
N ARG A 221 0.08 0.56 -17.23
CA ARG A 221 -0.19 -0.81 -17.70
C ARG A 221 -1.14 -1.51 -16.73
N LEU A 222 -2.20 -2.12 -17.27
CA LEU A 222 -3.15 -2.94 -16.51
C LEU A 222 -2.81 -4.42 -16.66
N ASN A 223 -2.54 -5.08 -15.55
CA ASN A 223 -2.44 -6.53 -15.45
C ASN A 223 -3.61 -7.06 -14.62
N ARG A 224 -4.12 -8.22 -14.97
CA ARG A 224 -5.17 -8.92 -14.23
C ARG A 224 -4.69 -10.31 -13.86
N ILE A 225 -4.80 -10.62 -12.58
CA ILE A 225 -4.45 -11.95 -12.05
C ILE A 225 -5.57 -12.47 -11.17
N SER A 226 -5.66 -13.77 -11.06
CA SER A 226 -6.52 -14.43 -10.08
C SER A 226 -5.68 -15.29 -9.16
N MET A 227 -6.04 -15.31 -7.88
CA MET A 227 -5.40 -16.13 -6.85
C MET A 227 -6.42 -16.58 -5.82
N MET A 228 -6.05 -17.53 -4.98
CA MET A 228 -6.89 -17.94 -3.86
C MET A 228 -6.75 -16.94 -2.70
N GLU A 229 -7.80 -16.84 -1.88
CA GLU A 229 -7.76 -16.04 -0.65
C GLU A 229 -6.56 -16.43 0.23
N THR A 230 -6.28 -17.74 0.33
CA THR A 230 -5.16 -18.29 1.10
C THR A 230 -3.79 -17.80 0.65
N ASP A 231 -3.62 -17.42 -0.62
CA ASP A 231 -2.36 -16.86 -1.13
C ASP A 231 -2.02 -15.51 -0.47
N ILE A 232 -3.03 -14.76 0.00
CA ILE A 232 -2.86 -13.47 0.65
C ILE A 232 -2.85 -13.60 2.18
N THR A 233 -3.69 -14.48 2.74
CA THR A 233 -3.95 -14.55 4.18
C THR A 233 -3.04 -15.50 4.95
N ASN A 234 -2.29 -16.36 4.24
CA ASN A 234 -1.37 -17.34 4.85
C ASN A 234 0.11 -16.94 4.71
#